data_fee4fef1f951adbd78c10685ca187b22
#
_entry.id   fee4fef1f951adbd78c10685ca187b22
#
_cell.length_a   1.000
_cell.length_b   1.000
_cell.length_c   1.000
_cell.angle_alpha   90.00
_cell.angle_beta   90.00
_cell.angle_gamma   90.00
#
_symmetry.space_group_name_H-M   'P 1'
#
loop_
_entity.id
_entity.type
_entity.pdbx_description
1 polymer ?
#
loop_
_entity_poly.entity_id
_entity_poly.type
_entity_poly.pdbx_seq_one_letter_code
_entity_poly.pdbx_strand_id
1 'polypeptide(L)'
;MRRVFCLLIGVSALLSAASGAAPADGLAAARQRGELVVGVPYLAPAPAAGAKIRTPEGLDLAMAEKLAQDLGLPFSLRQVAAADAARLLAAGEVDVVLADRAQPGQALPASLAAVATGYAARPKAVIRSDTRMRQGSDARGRSVCMAEAAVGAQALARSWGAVVRTYRVPSDALVAVREGGCDIGLVDDAVWEPLMRFPEWKKFSATLGADGARQERVWLLPAADTATQAWLDARMREWARAGAWKALPAKWARDVAFDVYLDQEVADCHG
;
A
#
# COMPACT_ATOMS: atom_id res chain seq x y z
N MET A 1 79.48 13.81 -43.67
CA MET A 1 78.15 14.29 -43.21
C MET A 1 77.30 13.07 -42.97
N ARG A 2 77.19 12.61 -41.70
CA ARG A 2 76.41 11.44 -41.30
C ARG A 2 75.16 11.97 -40.58
N ARG A 3 73.94 11.79 -41.10
CA ARG A 3 72.69 12.11 -40.43
C ARG A 3 72.21 10.89 -39.62
N VAL A 4 72.13 11.07 -38.31
CA VAL A 4 71.57 10.08 -37.36
C VAL A 4 70.07 10.33 -37.30
N PHE A 5 69.30 9.32 -37.64
CA PHE A 5 67.83 9.33 -37.52
C PHE A 5 67.45 8.69 -36.19
N CYS A 6 66.96 9.48 -35.24
CA CYS A 6 66.40 8.95 -33.99
C CYS A 6 64.94 8.53 -34.23
N LEU A 7 64.65 7.26 -34.10
CA LEU A 7 63.26 6.73 -34.06
C LEU A 7 62.71 6.82 -32.64
N LEU A 8 61.72 7.66 -32.44
CA LEU A 8 60.95 7.73 -31.20
C LEU A 8 59.80 6.74 -31.33
N ILE A 9 59.86 5.64 -30.53
CA ILE A 9 58.78 4.67 -30.38
C ILE A 9 57.87 5.20 -29.26
N GLY A 10 56.73 5.73 -29.64
CA GLY A 10 55.66 6.13 -28.70
C GLY A 10 54.87 4.89 -28.25
N VAL A 11 54.99 4.56 -26.97
CA VAL A 11 54.15 3.54 -26.32
C VAL A 11 52.84 4.20 -25.91
N SER A 12 51.78 3.95 -26.69
CA SER A 12 50.42 4.36 -26.33
C SER A 12 49.85 3.35 -25.31
N ALA A 13 49.79 3.73 -24.03
CA ALA A 13 49.08 2.97 -23.00
C ALA A 13 47.60 3.17 -23.17
N LEU A 14 46.89 2.15 -23.66
CA LEU A 14 45.43 2.09 -23.63
C LEU A 14 44.97 1.88 -22.16
N LEU A 15 44.55 2.96 -21.48
CA LEU A 15 43.77 2.85 -20.25
C LEU A 15 42.38 2.32 -20.63
N SER A 16 42.17 1.03 -20.44
CA SER A 16 40.80 0.46 -20.42
C SER A 16 40.11 0.93 -19.15
N ALA A 17 39.28 1.97 -19.26
CA ALA A 17 38.37 2.36 -18.23
C ALA A 17 37.31 1.24 -18.09
N ALA A 18 37.45 0.42 -17.06
CA ALA A 18 36.38 -0.47 -16.63
C ALA A 18 35.23 0.42 -16.16
N SER A 19 34.24 0.63 -17.02
CA SER A 19 32.96 1.20 -16.63
C SER A 19 32.28 0.20 -15.69
N GLY A 20 32.60 0.29 -14.41
CA GLY A 20 31.80 -0.31 -13.36
C GLY A 20 30.42 0.35 -13.46
N ALA A 21 29.42 -0.39 -13.93
CA ALA A 21 28.03 0.07 -13.85
C ALA A 21 27.78 0.40 -12.37
N ALA A 22 27.52 1.69 -12.09
CA ALA A 22 27.06 2.10 -10.77
C ALA A 22 25.80 1.27 -10.45
N PRO A 23 25.65 0.75 -9.22
CA PRO A 23 24.43 0.05 -8.84
C PRO A 23 23.24 0.94 -9.20
N ALA A 24 22.24 0.35 -9.86
CA ALA A 24 21.07 1.08 -10.31
C ALA A 24 20.36 1.65 -9.07
N ASP A 25 20.55 2.93 -8.80
CA ASP A 25 19.78 3.68 -7.83
C ASP A 25 18.37 3.83 -8.41
N GLY A 26 17.41 3.06 -7.92
CA GLY A 26 16.03 3.04 -8.43
C GLY A 26 15.39 4.42 -8.46
N LEU A 27 15.69 5.28 -7.49
CA LEU A 27 15.17 6.67 -7.46
C LEU A 27 15.95 7.58 -8.41
N ALA A 28 17.23 7.35 -8.67
CA ALA A 28 17.95 8.10 -9.69
C ALA A 28 17.41 7.78 -11.08
N ALA A 29 17.12 6.50 -11.36
CA ALA A 29 16.49 6.08 -12.60
C ALA A 29 15.09 6.72 -12.78
N ALA A 30 14.27 6.75 -11.73
CA ALA A 30 12.98 7.43 -11.73
C ALA A 30 13.12 8.93 -12.07
N ARG A 31 14.09 9.61 -11.43
CA ARG A 31 14.37 11.02 -11.71
C ARG A 31 14.83 11.27 -13.17
N GLN A 32 15.66 10.37 -13.69
CA GLN A 32 16.10 10.45 -15.10
C GLN A 32 14.95 10.23 -16.08
N ARG A 33 14.04 9.31 -15.79
CA ARG A 33 12.83 9.05 -16.58
C ARG A 33 11.80 10.18 -16.46
N GLY A 34 11.79 10.88 -15.34
CA GLY A 34 10.76 11.88 -15.00
C GLY A 34 9.47 11.28 -14.45
N GLU A 35 9.49 10.02 -14.00
CA GLU A 35 8.33 9.31 -13.46
C GLU A 35 8.76 8.28 -12.41
N LEU A 36 7.99 8.14 -11.33
CA LEU A 36 8.13 7.11 -10.32
C LEU A 36 7.14 5.96 -10.59
N VAL A 37 7.64 4.74 -10.78
CA VAL A 37 6.80 3.54 -10.93
C VAL A 37 6.80 2.76 -9.61
N VAL A 38 5.64 2.72 -8.95
CA VAL A 38 5.47 2.04 -7.65
C VAL A 38 4.75 0.71 -7.83
N GLY A 39 5.39 -0.38 -7.42
CA GLY A 39 4.73 -1.67 -7.30
C GLY A 39 3.81 -1.70 -6.08
N VAL A 40 2.59 -2.23 -6.24
CA VAL A 40 1.62 -2.43 -5.15
C VAL A 40 1.05 -3.85 -5.23
N PRO A 41 0.66 -4.48 -4.10
CA PRO A 41 0.17 -5.86 -4.11
C PRO A 41 -1.20 -6.00 -4.80
N TYR A 42 -1.95 -4.92 -4.84
CA TYR A 42 -3.26 -4.88 -5.48
C TYR A 42 -3.49 -3.54 -6.18
N LEU A 43 -3.97 -3.60 -7.40
CA LEU A 43 -4.44 -2.45 -8.15
C LEU A 43 -5.93 -2.66 -8.47
N ALA A 44 -6.76 -1.77 -7.95
CA ALA A 44 -8.20 -1.89 -8.16
C ALA A 44 -8.51 -1.82 -9.66
N PRO A 45 -9.29 -2.75 -10.22
CA PRO A 45 -9.70 -2.67 -11.61
C PRO A 45 -10.54 -1.41 -11.86
N ALA A 46 -10.59 -0.97 -13.08
CA ALA A 46 -11.45 0.15 -13.45
C ALA A 46 -12.91 -0.10 -12.99
N PRO A 47 -13.61 0.93 -12.49
CA PRO A 47 -15.01 0.80 -12.15
C PRO A 47 -15.82 0.33 -13.36
N ALA A 48 -16.86 -0.46 -13.12
CA ALA A 48 -17.80 -0.84 -14.19
C ALA A 48 -18.43 0.41 -14.81
N ALA A 49 -18.81 0.34 -16.08
CA ALA A 49 -19.47 1.45 -16.76
C ALA A 49 -20.73 1.89 -15.99
N GLY A 50 -20.83 3.17 -15.67
CA GLY A 50 -21.93 3.73 -14.89
C GLY A 50 -21.81 3.54 -13.36
N ALA A 51 -20.80 2.83 -12.87
CA ALA A 51 -20.56 2.73 -11.45
C ALA A 51 -20.02 4.05 -10.90
N LYS A 52 -20.40 4.40 -9.66
CA LYS A 52 -19.79 5.52 -8.96
C LYS A 52 -18.31 5.26 -8.74
N ILE A 53 -17.47 6.24 -9.09
CA ILE A 53 -16.06 6.22 -8.76
C ILE A 53 -15.96 6.62 -7.29
N ARG A 54 -15.48 5.69 -6.46
CA ARG A 54 -15.20 5.96 -5.05
C ARG A 54 -13.73 6.20 -4.85
N THR A 55 -13.41 7.31 -4.27
CA THR A 55 -12.07 7.66 -3.80
C THR A 55 -12.10 7.75 -2.29
N PRO A 56 -11.06 7.32 -1.60
CA PRO A 56 -9.79 6.81 -2.10
C PRO A 56 -9.80 5.29 -2.24
N GLU A 57 -8.99 4.78 -3.17
CA GLU A 57 -8.88 3.35 -3.42
C GLU A 57 -8.14 2.57 -2.32
N GLY A 58 -7.41 3.25 -1.44
CA GLY A 58 -6.70 2.65 -0.31
C GLY A 58 -5.50 3.47 0.16
N LEU A 59 -4.90 3.06 1.28
CA LEU A 59 -3.72 3.75 1.83
C LEU A 59 -2.45 3.53 1.00
N ASP A 60 -2.35 2.43 0.26
CA ASP A 60 -1.18 2.16 -0.61
C ASP A 60 -1.05 3.23 -1.71
N LEU A 61 -2.18 3.65 -2.31
CA LEU A 61 -2.20 4.76 -3.26
C LEU A 61 -1.75 6.07 -2.59
N ALA A 62 -2.27 6.37 -1.40
CA ALA A 62 -1.91 7.59 -0.67
C ALA A 62 -0.41 7.62 -0.27
N MET A 63 0.18 6.47 0.04
CA MET A 63 1.62 6.34 0.32
C MET A 63 2.46 6.55 -0.95
N ALA A 64 2.06 5.96 -2.07
CA ALA A 64 2.73 6.12 -3.36
C ALA A 64 2.68 7.59 -3.83
N GLU A 65 1.50 8.21 -3.76
CA GLU A 65 1.31 9.61 -4.08
C GLU A 65 2.21 10.52 -3.24
N LYS A 66 2.24 10.28 -1.92
CA LYS A 66 3.09 11.07 -1.02
C LYS A 66 4.58 10.88 -1.31
N LEU A 67 5.02 9.66 -1.65
CA LEU A 67 6.40 9.40 -2.04
C LEU A 67 6.76 10.14 -3.32
N ALA A 68 5.88 10.14 -4.31
CA ALA A 68 6.04 10.85 -5.57
C ALA A 68 6.09 12.38 -5.35
N GLN A 69 5.23 12.91 -4.49
CA GLN A 69 5.26 14.33 -4.09
C GLN A 69 6.60 14.74 -3.47
N ASP A 70 7.15 13.90 -2.57
CA ASP A 70 8.45 14.15 -1.94
C ASP A 70 9.62 14.11 -2.94
N LEU A 71 9.47 13.40 -4.06
CA LEU A 71 10.42 13.35 -5.16
C LEU A 71 10.21 14.48 -6.19
N GLY A 72 9.04 15.12 -6.19
CA GLY A 72 8.63 16.08 -7.22
C GLY A 72 8.37 15.42 -8.58
N LEU A 73 7.93 14.16 -8.60
CA LEU A 73 7.70 13.39 -9.82
C LEU A 73 6.22 13.00 -9.96
N PRO A 74 5.70 12.90 -11.19
CA PRO A 74 4.49 12.12 -11.46
C PRO A 74 4.75 10.65 -11.13
N PHE A 75 3.67 9.88 -10.91
CA PHE A 75 3.80 8.46 -10.59
C PHE A 75 2.77 7.62 -11.33
N SER A 76 3.11 6.35 -11.49
CA SER A 76 2.19 5.30 -11.90
C SER A 76 2.27 4.11 -10.95
N LEU A 77 1.18 3.35 -10.88
CA LEU A 77 1.09 2.13 -10.08
C LEU A 77 1.14 0.91 -10.99
N ARG A 78 1.82 -0.13 -10.52
CA ARG A 78 1.84 -1.43 -11.15
C ARG A 78 1.51 -2.51 -10.13
N GLN A 79 0.60 -3.43 -10.46
CA GLN A 79 0.35 -4.57 -9.59
C GLN A 79 1.54 -5.52 -9.62
N VAL A 80 2.04 -5.88 -8.42
CA VAL A 80 3.21 -6.73 -8.23
C VAL A 80 2.91 -7.80 -7.20
N ALA A 81 2.90 -9.05 -7.62
CA ALA A 81 2.86 -10.16 -6.68
C ALA A 81 4.18 -10.24 -5.90
N ALA A 82 4.13 -10.63 -4.62
CA ALA A 82 5.32 -10.69 -3.77
C ALA A 82 6.46 -11.54 -4.37
N ALA A 83 6.11 -12.62 -5.07
CA ALA A 83 7.09 -13.50 -5.74
C ALA A 83 7.81 -12.83 -6.92
N ASP A 84 7.20 -11.83 -7.57
CA ASP A 84 7.73 -11.13 -8.73
C ASP A 84 8.55 -9.89 -8.36
N ALA A 85 8.46 -9.41 -7.12
CA ALA A 85 9.07 -8.15 -6.70
C ALA A 85 10.57 -8.07 -7.05
N ALA A 86 11.33 -9.12 -6.72
CA ALA A 86 12.78 -9.15 -6.99
C ALA A 86 13.09 -9.05 -8.48
N ARG A 87 12.35 -9.76 -9.32
CA ARG A 87 12.53 -9.75 -10.77
C ARG A 87 12.19 -8.40 -11.38
N LEU A 88 11.06 -7.80 -10.98
CA LEU A 88 10.59 -6.54 -11.55
C LEU A 88 11.47 -5.36 -11.12
N LEU A 89 11.94 -5.35 -9.87
CA LEU A 89 12.91 -4.37 -9.37
C LEU A 89 14.26 -4.50 -10.11
N ALA A 90 14.77 -5.73 -10.28
CA ALA A 90 16.02 -5.96 -11.01
C ALA A 90 15.93 -5.57 -12.49
N ALA A 91 14.77 -5.71 -13.11
CA ALA A 91 14.50 -5.30 -14.49
C ALA A 91 14.26 -3.80 -14.66
N GLY A 92 14.15 -3.02 -13.55
CA GLY A 92 13.80 -1.60 -13.59
C GLY A 92 12.35 -1.34 -14.07
N GLU A 93 11.48 -2.36 -14.01
CA GLU A 93 10.08 -2.25 -14.39
C GLU A 93 9.23 -1.57 -13.31
N VAL A 94 9.74 -1.56 -12.08
CA VAL A 94 9.28 -0.76 -10.94
C VAL A 94 10.51 -0.22 -10.19
N ASP A 95 10.37 0.94 -9.55
CA ASP A 95 11.47 1.58 -8.82
C ASP A 95 11.50 1.13 -7.35
N VAL A 96 10.32 1.00 -6.75
CA VAL A 96 10.09 0.50 -5.40
C VAL A 96 8.81 -0.33 -5.38
N VAL A 97 8.69 -1.24 -4.43
CA VAL A 97 7.46 -2.03 -4.21
C VAL A 97 6.97 -1.84 -2.79
N LEU A 98 5.72 -1.43 -2.63
CA LEU A 98 5.04 -1.40 -1.34
C LEU A 98 4.46 -2.79 -1.05
N ALA A 99 4.84 -3.38 0.07
CA ALA A 99 4.45 -4.74 0.42
C ALA A 99 4.21 -4.88 1.93
N ASP A 100 3.60 -5.99 2.33
CA ASP A 100 3.60 -6.41 3.72
C ASP A 100 4.99 -6.94 4.10
N ARG A 101 5.43 -6.63 5.32
CA ARG A 101 6.65 -7.24 5.86
C ARG A 101 6.48 -8.76 5.91
N ALA A 102 7.50 -9.49 5.47
CA ALA A 102 7.52 -10.94 5.56
C ALA A 102 7.24 -11.42 6.99
N GLN A 103 6.42 -12.44 7.11
CA GLN A 103 6.07 -13.05 8.40
C GLN A 103 7.30 -13.73 9.04
N PRO A 104 7.33 -13.90 10.37
CA PRO A 104 8.35 -14.72 11.01
C PRO A 104 8.45 -16.10 10.35
N GLY A 105 9.64 -16.47 9.93
CA GLY A 105 9.90 -17.71 9.19
C GLY A 105 9.84 -17.59 7.65
N GLN A 106 9.40 -16.46 7.10
CA GLN A 106 9.53 -16.14 5.69
C GLN A 106 10.75 -15.23 5.49
N ALA A 107 11.79 -15.75 4.84
CA ALA A 107 12.97 -14.95 4.53
C ALA A 107 12.70 -14.03 3.33
N LEU A 108 13.09 -12.77 3.46
CA LEU A 108 13.19 -11.88 2.31
C LEU A 108 14.33 -12.39 1.40
N PRO A 109 14.13 -12.45 0.07
CA PRO A 109 15.23 -12.77 -0.84
C PRO A 109 16.47 -11.89 -0.59
N ALA A 110 17.67 -12.46 -0.60
CA ALA A 110 18.91 -11.72 -0.34
C ALA A 110 19.18 -10.58 -1.34
N SER A 111 18.54 -10.61 -2.51
CA SER A 111 18.59 -9.54 -3.51
C SER A 111 17.75 -8.33 -3.17
N LEU A 112 16.90 -8.41 -2.14
CA LEU A 112 16.00 -7.33 -1.71
C LEU A 112 16.39 -6.79 -0.33
N ALA A 113 16.18 -5.49 -0.16
CA ALA A 113 16.12 -4.83 1.13
C ALA A 113 14.68 -4.37 1.42
N ALA A 114 14.34 -4.28 2.70
CA ALA A 114 13.05 -3.78 3.17
C ALA A 114 13.26 -2.59 4.08
N VAL A 115 12.69 -1.45 3.70
CA VAL A 115 12.65 -0.24 4.53
C VAL A 115 11.28 -0.12 5.16
N ALA A 116 11.22 -0.06 6.49
CA ALA A 116 9.98 0.09 7.24
C ALA A 116 9.30 1.43 6.89
N THR A 117 8.02 1.40 6.53
CA THR A 117 7.27 2.64 6.34
C THR A 117 6.97 3.32 7.68
N GLY A 118 6.87 2.56 8.75
CA GLY A 118 6.34 3.00 10.06
C GLY A 118 4.82 2.87 10.17
N TYR A 119 4.14 2.49 9.08
CA TYR A 119 2.73 2.12 9.13
C TYR A 119 2.56 0.63 9.43
N ALA A 120 1.74 0.33 10.43
CA ALA A 120 1.35 -1.03 10.76
C ALA A 120 -0.11 -1.04 11.19
N ALA A 121 -0.87 -2.00 10.69
CA ALA A 121 -2.29 -2.16 11.00
C ALA A 121 -2.67 -3.63 11.20
N ARG A 122 -3.82 -3.84 11.78
CA ARG A 122 -4.48 -5.15 11.89
C ARG A 122 -5.96 -5.00 11.55
N PRO A 123 -6.60 -6.07 11.09
CA PRO A 123 -8.04 -6.04 10.85
C PRO A 123 -8.82 -5.69 12.12
N LYS A 124 -9.78 -4.79 12.00
CA LYS A 124 -10.74 -4.45 13.05
C LYS A 124 -12.15 -4.51 12.51
N ALA A 125 -13.07 -5.09 13.29
CA ALA A 125 -14.44 -5.27 12.86
C ALA A 125 -15.25 -3.98 12.93
N VAL A 126 -16.10 -3.79 11.91
CA VAL A 126 -17.18 -2.79 11.86
C VAL A 126 -18.48 -3.59 11.88
N ILE A 127 -19.20 -3.53 12.99
CA ILE A 127 -20.50 -4.20 13.19
C ILE A 127 -21.51 -3.24 13.79
N ARG A 128 -22.78 -3.54 13.61
CA ARG A 128 -23.84 -2.76 14.24
C ARG A 128 -23.77 -2.87 15.76
N SER A 129 -23.95 -1.75 16.46
CA SER A 129 -23.88 -1.69 17.92
C SER A 129 -25.00 -2.49 18.63
N ASP A 130 -26.10 -2.79 17.94
CA ASP A 130 -27.22 -3.59 18.43
C ASP A 130 -27.01 -5.11 18.24
N THR A 131 -25.90 -5.55 17.64
CA THR A 131 -25.58 -6.96 17.49
C THR A 131 -25.09 -7.61 18.79
N ARG A 132 -25.33 -8.92 18.93
CA ARG A 132 -24.86 -9.71 20.07
C ARG A 132 -23.49 -10.36 19.85
N MET A 133 -22.90 -10.20 18.66
CA MET A 133 -21.58 -10.77 18.34
C MET A 133 -20.50 -10.10 19.21
N ARG A 134 -19.61 -10.91 19.83
CA ARG A 134 -18.53 -10.44 20.72
C ARG A 134 -17.17 -11.03 20.38
N GLN A 135 -17.14 -12.21 19.76
CA GLN A 135 -15.92 -12.96 19.44
C GLN A 135 -15.99 -13.54 18.01
N GLY A 136 -14.84 -13.89 17.44
CA GLY A 136 -14.74 -14.34 16.05
C GLY A 136 -15.61 -15.58 15.76
N SER A 137 -15.79 -16.49 16.73
CA SER A 137 -16.67 -17.66 16.58
C SER A 137 -18.14 -17.30 16.33
N ASP A 138 -18.60 -16.12 16.78
CA ASP A 138 -19.97 -15.64 16.57
C ASP A 138 -20.21 -15.23 15.10
N ALA A 139 -19.11 -15.05 14.34
CA ALA A 139 -19.15 -14.73 12.91
C ALA A 139 -19.35 -15.99 12.02
N ARG A 140 -19.39 -17.19 12.58
CA ARG A 140 -19.59 -18.43 11.81
C ARG A 140 -20.87 -18.36 10.97
N GLY A 141 -20.72 -18.54 9.66
CA GLY A 141 -21.82 -18.48 8.68
C GLY A 141 -22.36 -17.07 8.43
N ARG A 142 -21.82 -16.03 9.08
CA ARG A 142 -22.17 -14.63 8.82
C ARG A 142 -21.38 -14.07 7.63
N SER A 143 -21.97 -13.12 6.95
CA SER A 143 -21.30 -12.40 5.86
C SER A 143 -20.30 -11.38 6.41
N VAL A 144 -19.04 -11.48 5.93
CA VAL A 144 -17.96 -10.57 6.30
C VAL A 144 -17.41 -9.90 5.05
N CYS A 145 -17.53 -8.58 5.00
CA CYS A 145 -17.15 -7.75 3.86
C CYS A 145 -15.83 -7.02 4.10
N MET A 146 -14.99 -6.99 3.08
CA MET A 146 -13.70 -6.29 3.08
C MET A 146 -13.22 -5.98 1.68
N ALA A 147 -12.18 -5.17 1.56
CA ALA A 147 -11.53 -4.96 0.29
C ALA A 147 -10.82 -6.24 -0.20
N GLU A 148 -10.75 -6.41 -1.51
CA GLU A 148 -10.02 -7.52 -2.14
C GLU A 148 -8.52 -7.48 -1.80
N ALA A 149 -7.95 -6.29 -1.67
CA ALA A 149 -6.58 -6.08 -1.21
C ALA A 149 -6.30 -6.58 0.23
N ALA A 150 -7.34 -6.76 1.07
CA ALA A 150 -7.20 -7.07 2.50
C ALA A 150 -7.00 -8.56 2.76
N VAL A 151 -5.93 -9.17 2.21
CA VAL A 151 -5.67 -10.62 2.27
C VAL A 151 -5.63 -11.16 3.71
N GLY A 152 -5.01 -10.40 4.63
CA GLY A 152 -4.95 -10.76 6.05
C GLY A 152 -6.34 -10.79 6.71
N ALA A 153 -7.20 -9.84 6.37
CA ALA A 153 -8.59 -9.80 6.85
C ALA A 153 -9.42 -10.97 6.27
N GLN A 154 -9.18 -11.34 5.02
CA GLN A 154 -9.83 -12.51 4.41
C GLN A 154 -9.44 -13.80 5.14
N ALA A 155 -8.14 -13.99 5.44
CA ALA A 155 -7.66 -15.15 6.18
C ALA A 155 -8.28 -15.21 7.58
N LEU A 156 -8.36 -14.08 8.28
CA LEU A 156 -9.01 -13.97 9.58
C LEU A 156 -10.49 -14.35 9.51
N ALA A 157 -11.26 -13.80 8.57
CA ALA A 157 -12.68 -14.09 8.41
C ALA A 157 -12.92 -15.58 8.08
N ARG A 158 -12.08 -16.19 7.25
CA ARG A 158 -12.14 -17.63 6.97
C ARG A 158 -11.87 -18.47 8.23
N SER A 159 -10.92 -18.06 9.09
CA SER A 159 -10.65 -18.76 10.35
C SER A 159 -11.83 -18.74 11.33
N TRP A 160 -12.71 -17.74 11.22
CA TRP A 160 -13.98 -17.67 11.97
C TRP A 160 -15.08 -18.58 11.39
N GLY A 161 -14.85 -19.16 10.20
CA GLY A 161 -15.89 -19.89 9.46
C GLY A 161 -16.95 -18.97 8.87
N ALA A 162 -16.61 -17.71 8.61
CA ALA A 162 -17.49 -16.72 8.02
C ALA A 162 -17.59 -16.87 6.50
N VAL A 163 -18.65 -16.32 5.91
CA VAL A 163 -18.83 -16.16 4.47
C VAL A 163 -18.14 -14.89 4.03
N VAL A 164 -16.96 -15.01 3.40
CA VAL A 164 -16.17 -13.87 2.94
C VAL A 164 -16.74 -13.27 1.66
N ARG A 165 -16.95 -11.97 1.65
CA ARG A 165 -17.30 -11.17 0.47
C ARG A 165 -16.27 -10.08 0.26
N THR A 166 -15.67 -10.04 -0.92
CA THR A 166 -14.67 -9.03 -1.27
C THR A 166 -15.24 -7.99 -2.21
N TYR A 167 -14.74 -6.78 -2.09
CA TYR A 167 -15.12 -5.62 -2.87
C TYR A 167 -13.88 -4.98 -3.47
N ARG A 168 -14.05 -4.32 -4.60
CA ARG A 168 -12.98 -3.65 -5.34
C ARG A 168 -12.15 -2.71 -4.45
N VAL A 169 -12.83 -1.92 -3.62
CA VAL A 169 -12.20 -0.94 -2.71
C VAL A 169 -12.83 -1.02 -1.31
N PRO A 170 -12.11 -0.54 -0.27
CA PRO A 170 -12.62 -0.58 1.11
C PRO A 170 -13.93 0.17 1.32
N SER A 171 -14.16 1.28 0.61
CA SER A 171 -15.40 2.05 0.70
C SER A 171 -16.62 1.28 0.22
N ASP A 172 -16.50 0.48 -0.85
CA ASP A 172 -17.59 -0.36 -1.33
C ASP A 172 -17.99 -1.42 -0.29
N ALA A 173 -17.00 -2.03 0.39
CA ALA A 173 -17.26 -2.98 1.47
C ALA A 173 -17.99 -2.31 2.65
N LEU A 174 -17.59 -1.10 3.00
CA LEU A 174 -18.22 -0.34 4.10
C LEU A 174 -19.66 0.09 3.76
N VAL A 175 -19.93 0.46 2.52
CA VAL A 175 -21.30 0.74 2.03
C VAL A 175 -22.16 -0.51 2.16
N ALA A 176 -21.67 -1.68 1.71
CA ALA A 176 -22.41 -2.95 1.83
C ALA A 176 -22.75 -3.30 3.29
N VAL A 177 -21.84 -3.04 4.25
CA VAL A 177 -22.12 -3.21 5.68
C VAL A 177 -23.21 -2.22 6.15
N ARG A 178 -23.11 -0.97 5.74
CA ARG A 178 -24.06 0.07 6.13
C ARG A 178 -25.47 -0.20 5.63
N GLU A 179 -25.61 -0.69 4.43
CA GLU A 179 -26.87 -1.04 3.78
C GLU A 179 -27.43 -2.39 4.27
N GLY A 180 -26.71 -3.12 5.11
CA GLY A 180 -27.12 -4.43 5.60
C GLY A 180 -26.87 -5.59 4.65
N GLY A 181 -26.13 -5.34 3.55
CA GLY A 181 -25.67 -6.39 2.64
C GLY A 181 -24.65 -7.32 3.26
N CYS A 182 -24.00 -6.88 4.35
CA CYS A 182 -23.07 -7.67 5.15
C CYS A 182 -23.33 -7.50 6.65
N ASP A 183 -23.11 -8.58 7.40
CA ASP A 183 -23.24 -8.56 8.86
C ASP A 183 -22.05 -7.83 9.53
N ILE A 184 -20.86 -7.98 8.95
CA ILE A 184 -19.59 -7.50 9.51
C ILE A 184 -18.76 -6.88 8.38
N GLY A 185 -18.06 -5.77 8.65
CA GLY A 185 -16.96 -5.25 7.84
C GLY A 185 -15.63 -5.48 8.52
N LEU A 186 -14.56 -5.68 7.77
CA LEU A 186 -13.20 -5.64 8.30
C LEU A 186 -12.41 -4.53 7.61
N VAL A 187 -11.84 -3.64 8.42
CA VAL A 187 -10.95 -2.55 7.98
C VAL A 187 -9.72 -2.51 8.88
N ASP A 188 -8.70 -1.80 8.47
CA ASP A 188 -7.52 -1.57 9.30
C ASP A 188 -7.88 -0.76 10.57
N ASP A 189 -7.30 -1.14 11.72
CA ASP A 189 -7.52 -0.45 13.00
C ASP A 189 -7.10 1.02 12.94
N ALA A 190 -6.12 1.36 12.12
CA ALA A 190 -5.66 2.74 11.92
C ALA A 190 -6.72 3.65 11.28
N VAL A 191 -7.61 3.11 10.46
CA VAL A 191 -8.71 3.87 9.83
C VAL A 191 -10.03 3.73 10.59
N TRP A 192 -10.18 2.69 11.39
CA TRP A 192 -11.42 2.40 12.14
C TRP A 192 -11.78 3.53 13.10
N GLU A 193 -10.83 3.97 13.91
CA GLU A 193 -11.06 5.02 14.91
C GLU A 193 -11.43 6.38 14.28
N PRO A 194 -10.70 6.89 13.26
CA PRO A 194 -11.13 8.08 12.54
C PRO A 194 -12.51 7.94 11.90
N LEU A 195 -12.83 6.79 11.32
CA LEU A 195 -14.12 6.55 10.66
C LEU A 195 -15.29 6.59 11.65
N MET A 196 -15.16 5.95 12.81
CA MET A 196 -16.21 5.89 13.84
C MET A 196 -16.54 7.26 14.49
N ARG A 197 -15.76 8.30 14.23
CA ARG A 197 -16.04 9.68 14.69
C ARG A 197 -17.13 10.37 13.89
N PHE A 198 -17.41 9.90 12.67
CA PHE A 198 -18.43 10.48 11.82
C PHE A 198 -19.85 10.03 12.23
N PRO A 199 -20.85 10.94 12.20
CA PRO A 199 -22.20 10.67 12.68
C PRO A 199 -22.85 9.44 12.02
N GLU A 200 -22.63 9.24 10.74
CA GLU A 200 -23.18 8.14 9.94
C GLU A 200 -22.69 6.76 10.38
N TRP A 201 -21.57 6.70 11.12
CA TRP A 201 -20.98 5.47 11.62
C TRP A 201 -21.27 5.17 13.08
N LYS A 202 -21.98 6.05 13.81
CA LYS A 202 -22.27 5.87 15.25
C LYS A 202 -22.99 4.55 15.57
N LYS A 203 -23.87 4.08 14.67
CA LYS A 203 -24.56 2.80 14.83
C LYS A 203 -23.67 1.56 14.63
N PHE A 204 -22.42 1.77 14.19
CA PHE A 204 -21.40 0.74 13.97
C PHE A 204 -20.23 0.83 14.95
N SER A 205 -20.40 1.47 16.11
CA SER A 205 -19.33 1.65 17.09
C SER A 205 -19.01 0.41 17.90
N ALA A 206 -19.87 -0.62 17.92
CA ALA A 206 -19.59 -1.88 18.58
C ALA A 206 -18.51 -2.65 17.81
N THR A 207 -17.54 -3.22 18.54
CA THR A 207 -16.44 -4.01 17.97
C THR A 207 -16.57 -5.46 18.35
N LEU A 208 -16.46 -6.33 17.35
CA LEU A 208 -16.12 -7.73 17.53
C LEU A 208 -14.63 -7.81 17.83
N GLY A 209 -14.19 -8.59 18.81
CA GLY A 209 -12.77 -8.84 19.04
C GLY A 209 -12.15 -9.47 17.78
N ALA A 210 -11.38 -8.70 17.05
CA ALA A 210 -10.69 -9.13 15.83
C ALA A 210 -9.19 -9.00 16.09
N ASP A 211 -8.64 -10.02 16.78
CA ASP A 211 -7.23 -10.05 17.15
C ASP A 211 -6.40 -10.68 16.02
N GLY A 212 -6.42 -10.05 14.84
CA GLY A 212 -5.49 -10.37 13.76
C GLY A 212 -4.07 -9.92 14.07
N ALA A 213 -3.07 -10.57 13.50
CA ALA A 213 -1.69 -10.12 13.59
C ALA A 213 -1.57 -8.70 12.98
N ARG A 214 -0.77 -7.84 13.66
CA ARG A 214 -0.44 -6.53 13.11
C ARG A 214 0.52 -6.71 11.93
N GLN A 215 0.15 -6.16 10.79
CA GLN A 215 0.92 -6.22 9.57
C GLN A 215 1.62 -4.89 9.33
N GLU A 216 2.94 -4.92 9.20
CA GLU A 216 3.74 -3.73 8.89
C GLU A 216 3.91 -3.61 7.38
N ARG A 217 3.75 -2.38 6.85
CA ARG A 217 4.08 -2.05 5.46
C ARG A 217 5.55 -1.71 5.32
N VAL A 218 6.18 -2.17 4.25
CA VAL A 218 7.58 -1.92 3.92
C VAL A 218 7.72 -1.51 2.45
N TRP A 219 8.73 -0.71 2.17
CA TRP A 219 9.24 -0.49 0.83
C TRP A 219 10.29 -1.56 0.52
N LEU A 220 10.09 -2.34 -0.54
CA LEU A 220 11.07 -3.26 -1.08
C LEU A 220 11.83 -2.57 -2.21
N LEU A 221 13.14 -2.82 -2.26
CA LEU A 221 14.07 -2.29 -3.26
C LEU A 221 15.25 -3.24 -3.39
N PRO A 222 16.11 -3.11 -4.44
CA PRO A 222 17.32 -3.92 -4.56
C PRO A 222 18.23 -3.73 -3.34
N ALA A 223 18.75 -4.82 -2.78
CA ALA A 223 19.63 -4.77 -1.60
C ALA A 223 20.95 -4.00 -1.86
N ALA A 224 21.40 -3.93 -3.10
CA ALA A 224 22.58 -3.18 -3.50
C ALA A 224 22.35 -1.66 -3.57
N ASP A 225 21.11 -1.20 -3.63
CA ASP A 225 20.75 0.22 -3.71
C ASP A 225 20.72 0.87 -2.33
N THR A 226 21.90 1.02 -1.74
CA THR A 226 22.06 1.61 -0.39
C THR A 226 21.70 3.09 -0.35
N ALA A 227 21.81 3.80 -1.47
CA ALA A 227 21.46 5.22 -1.57
C ALA A 227 19.95 5.42 -1.45
N THR A 228 19.16 4.65 -2.19
CA THR A 228 17.70 4.66 -2.06
C THR A 228 17.24 4.19 -0.68
N GLN A 229 17.90 3.15 -0.10
CA GLN A 229 17.61 2.72 1.27
C GLN A 229 17.77 3.87 2.27
N ALA A 230 18.92 4.53 2.27
CA ALA A 230 19.20 5.64 3.18
C ALA A 230 18.22 6.81 2.99
N TRP A 231 17.88 7.13 1.74
CA TRP A 231 16.92 8.18 1.43
C TRP A 231 15.51 7.83 1.95
N LEU A 232 15.02 6.62 1.69
CA LEU A 232 13.72 6.15 2.18
C LEU A 232 13.67 6.14 3.71
N ASP A 233 14.70 5.62 4.38
CA ASP A 233 14.79 5.62 5.84
C ASP A 233 14.69 7.04 6.42
N ALA A 234 15.40 8.00 5.83
CA ALA A 234 15.31 9.39 6.25
C ALA A 234 13.90 9.94 6.04
N ARG A 235 13.30 9.64 4.89
CA ARG A 235 11.96 10.12 4.53
C ARG A 235 10.88 9.52 5.43
N MET A 236 10.96 8.23 5.75
CA MET A 236 10.00 7.58 6.65
C MET A 236 10.08 8.17 8.07
N ARG A 237 11.29 8.50 8.55
CA ARG A 237 11.44 9.22 9.82
C ARG A 237 10.81 10.62 9.79
N GLU A 238 10.90 11.33 8.69
CA GLU A 238 10.24 12.64 8.52
C GLU A 238 8.73 12.50 8.50
N TRP A 239 8.18 11.52 7.78
CA TRP A 239 6.75 11.25 7.76
C TRP A 239 6.22 10.94 9.17
N ALA A 240 6.95 10.11 9.92
CA ALA A 240 6.60 9.79 11.31
C ALA A 240 6.57 11.04 12.20
N ARG A 241 7.60 11.90 12.12
CA ARG A 241 7.67 13.17 12.88
C ARG A 241 6.57 14.14 12.48
N ALA A 242 6.22 14.20 11.20
CA ALA A 242 5.13 15.03 10.67
C ALA A 242 3.73 14.46 10.98
N GLY A 243 3.64 13.30 11.62
CA GLY A 243 2.36 12.66 11.97
C GLY A 243 1.61 12.07 10.77
N ALA A 244 2.31 11.70 9.71
CA ALA A 244 1.70 11.16 8.48
C ALA A 244 0.82 9.93 8.76
N TRP A 245 1.27 9.03 9.66
CA TRP A 245 0.54 7.80 10.02
C TRP A 245 -0.74 8.02 10.82
N LYS A 246 -0.98 9.25 11.25
CA LYS A 246 -2.26 9.70 11.80
C LYS A 246 -3.07 10.50 10.76
N ALA A 247 -2.38 11.32 9.97
CA ALA A 247 -3.01 12.22 9.00
C ALA A 247 -3.59 11.47 7.79
N LEU A 248 -2.85 10.51 7.21
CA LEU A 248 -3.29 9.73 6.04
C LEU A 248 -4.55 8.90 6.33
N PRO A 249 -4.61 8.06 7.40
CA PRO A 249 -5.83 7.36 7.76
C PRO A 249 -7.00 8.29 8.08
N ALA A 250 -6.75 9.43 8.74
CA ALA A 250 -7.79 10.40 9.04
C ALA A 250 -8.33 11.10 7.79
N LYS A 251 -7.47 11.40 6.82
CA LYS A 251 -7.91 11.93 5.52
C LYS A 251 -8.75 10.88 4.79
N TRP A 252 -8.27 9.65 4.69
CA TRP A 252 -8.97 8.56 4.05
C TRP A 252 -10.36 8.35 4.67
N ALA A 253 -10.45 8.33 6.01
CA ALA A 253 -11.72 8.17 6.71
C ALA A 253 -12.72 9.30 6.41
N ARG A 254 -12.24 10.56 6.27
CA ARG A 254 -13.11 11.68 5.86
C ARG A 254 -13.65 11.51 4.45
N ASP A 255 -12.75 11.12 3.52
CA ASP A 255 -13.10 10.96 2.11
C ASP A 255 -14.13 9.82 1.96
N VAL A 256 -13.94 8.69 2.66
CA VAL A 256 -14.91 7.59 2.70
C VAL A 256 -16.23 8.01 3.36
N ALA A 257 -16.18 8.71 4.47
CA ALA A 257 -17.40 9.18 5.15
C ALA A 257 -18.21 10.11 4.24
N PHE A 258 -17.54 10.98 3.49
CA PHE A 258 -18.16 11.86 2.51
C PHE A 258 -18.79 11.07 1.34
N ASP A 259 -18.06 10.12 0.75
CA ASP A 259 -18.57 9.27 -0.32
C ASP A 259 -19.82 8.49 0.13
N VAL A 260 -19.77 7.93 1.35
CA VAL A 260 -20.88 7.17 1.93
C VAL A 260 -22.08 8.11 2.24
N TYR A 261 -21.81 9.35 2.65
CA TYR A 261 -22.86 10.35 2.86
C TYR A 261 -23.58 10.69 1.56
N LEU A 262 -22.86 10.87 0.47
CA LEU A 262 -23.43 11.17 -0.85
C LEU A 262 -24.29 10.04 -1.43
N ASP A 263 -24.07 8.79 -0.97
CA ASP A 263 -24.86 7.62 -1.38
C ASP A 263 -26.14 7.43 -0.55
N GLN A 264 -26.41 8.28 0.42
CA GLN A 264 -27.70 8.24 1.11
C GLN A 264 -28.79 8.68 0.14
N GLU A 265 -29.73 7.77 -0.15
CA GLU A 265 -31.02 8.18 -0.68
C GLU A 265 -31.66 9.05 0.40
N VAL A 266 -31.72 10.35 0.16
CA VAL A 266 -32.52 11.27 0.97
C VAL A 266 -33.94 10.80 0.72
N ALA A 267 -34.59 10.24 1.75
CA ALA A 267 -36.03 9.98 1.66
C ALA A 267 -36.70 11.31 1.31
N ASP A 268 -37.36 11.34 0.14
CA ASP A 268 -38.10 12.51 -0.30
C ASP A 268 -39.15 12.81 0.77
N CYS A 269 -38.90 13.84 1.57
CA CYS A 269 -39.86 14.36 2.54
C CYS A 269 -40.88 15.27 1.87
N HIS A 270 -41.33 14.89 0.66
CA HIS A 270 -42.43 15.54 -0.04
C HIS A 270 -43.61 14.56 -0.12
N GLY A 271 -44.32 14.47 0.99
CA GLY A 271 -45.65 13.87 1.09
C GLY A 271 -46.57 14.82 1.80
#